data_0bef8a8232b50ad045c120bc53804fa1
#
_entry.id   0bef8a8232b50ad045c120bc53804fa1
#
_cell.length_a   1.000
_cell.length_b   1.000
_cell.length_c   1.000
_cell.angle_alpha   90.00
_cell.angle_beta   90.00
_cell.angle_gamma   90.00
#
_symmetry.space_group_name_H-M   'P 1'
#
loop_
_entity.id
_entity.type
_entity.pdbx_description
1 polymer ?
#
loop_
_entity_poly.entity_id
_entity_poly.type
_entity_poly.pdbx_seq_one_letter_code
_entity_poly.pdbx_strand_id
1 'polypeptide(L)'
;MAEELTYLDSESLKSALESLLLVATDAITTVDFAKVTNAAPAEVAQALKELAEEYTRCNRGFQLREVAGGWRLFTHPAHHQLVSDFVLSWDTRRLSQAALETLAVIAYHQPVTREGVRAIRGVNSDGVISSLREKNLVREVGKEADRGQAILYGTTALFLERFGLKSLRELPPLEDFAPDEESKQFIRERLSGRSFTSTLEEAAEDIDDERSLLGDSYDTQEDA
;
A
#
# COMPACT_ATOMS: atom_id res chain seq x y z
N MET A 1 8.71 3.44 -45.83
CA MET A 1 9.49 2.26 -45.46
C MET A 1 10.09 2.59 -44.11
N ALA A 2 9.65 1.94 -43.02
CA ALA A 2 10.33 2.08 -41.74
C ALA A 2 11.65 1.30 -41.88
N GLU A 3 12.79 1.98 -41.73
CA GLU A 3 14.06 1.31 -41.57
C GLU A 3 13.93 0.39 -40.34
N GLU A 4 14.15 -0.90 -40.53
CA GLU A 4 14.29 -1.86 -39.45
C GLU A 4 15.50 -1.43 -38.63
N LEU A 5 15.25 -0.78 -37.49
CA LEU A 5 16.27 -0.43 -36.53
C LEU A 5 16.80 -1.74 -35.91
N THR A 6 17.84 -2.28 -36.49
CA THR A 6 18.58 -3.40 -35.91
C THR A 6 19.64 -2.82 -35.00
N TYR A 7 19.48 -2.97 -33.67
CA TYR A 7 20.48 -2.55 -32.70
C TYR A 7 21.61 -3.58 -32.72
N LEU A 8 22.72 -3.22 -33.36
CA LEU A 8 23.84 -4.12 -33.63
C LEU A 8 24.87 -4.21 -32.49
N ASP A 9 24.77 -3.32 -31.50
CA ASP A 9 25.69 -3.29 -30.36
C ASP A 9 24.95 -3.05 -29.02
N SER A 10 25.59 -3.42 -27.92
CA SER A 10 25.02 -3.33 -26.56
C SER A 10 24.71 -1.90 -26.12
N GLU A 11 25.49 -0.92 -26.54
CA GLU A 11 25.29 0.49 -26.13
C GLU A 11 24.09 1.10 -26.82
N SER A 12 23.90 0.83 -28.10
CA SER A 12 22.71 1.27 -28.85
C SER A 12 21.43 0.64 -28.29
N LEU A 13 21.48 -0.63 -27.89
CA LEU A 13 20.36 -1.31 -27.26
C LEU A 13 20.02 -0.68 -25.90
N LYS A 14 21.01 -0.39 -25.06
CA LYS A 14 20.82 0.28 -23.76
C LYS A 14 20.18 1.64 -23.94
N SER A 15 20.68 2.47 -24.86
CA SER A 15 20.13 3.79 -25.15
C SER A 15 18.67 3.73 -25.63
N ALA A 16 18.32 2.73 -26.45
CA ALA A 16 16.95 2.50 -26.87
C ALA A 16 16.05 2.08 -25.71
N LEU A 17 16.53 1.18 -24.86
CA LEU A 17 15.79 0.75 -23.67
C LEU A 17 15.56 1.90 -22.69
N GLU A 18 16.54 2.78 -22.48
CA GLU A 18 16.39 4.00 -21.68
C GLU A 18 15.27 4.91 -22.23
N SER A 19 15.24 5.09 -23.55
CA SER A 19 14.21 5.92 -24.22
C SER A 19 12.81 5.32 -24.05
N LEU A 20 12.68 4.00 -24.17
CA LEU A 20 11.42 3.30 -23.96
C LEU A 20 10.98 3.34 -22.50
N LEU A 21 11.91 3.15 -21.57
CA LEU A 21 11.65 3.22 -20.13
C LEU A 21 11.21 4.63 -19.68
N LEU A 22 11.73 5.67 -20.32
CA LEU A 22 11.38 7.06 -20.00
C LEU A 22 9.91 7.38 -20.34
N VAL A 23 9.38 6.81 -21.43
CA VAL A 23 7.99 7.07 -21.88
C VAL A 23 6.99 6.06 -21.32
N ALA A 24 7.48 4.96 -20.71
CA ALA A 24 6.64 3.92 -20.15
C ALA A 24 5.89 4.40 -18.90
N THR A 25 4.57 4.24 -18.90
CA THR A 25 3.71 4.52 -17.75
C THR A 25 3.57 3.34 -16.80
N ASP A 26 3.74 2.13 -17.33
CA ASP A 26 3.57 0.85 -16.64
C ASP A 26 4.85 0.00 -16.75
N ALA A 27 4.93 -1.08 -15.95
CA ALA A 27 6.05 -2.02 -16.06
C ALA A 27 6.00 -2.78 -17.38
N ILE A 28 7.10 -2.75 -18.15
CA ILE A 28 7.21 -3.40 -19.46
C ILE A 28 7.99 -4.70 -19.32
N THR A 29 7.46 -5.80 -19.91
CA THR A 29 8.14 -7.09 -19.87
C THR A 29 9.37 -7.12 -20.78
N THR A 30 10.36 -7.95 -20.44
CA THR A 30 11.54 -8.18 -21.29
C THR A 30 11.15 -8.63 -22.70
N VAL A 31 10.05 -9.41 -22.81
CA VAL A 31 9.55 -9.89 -24.10
C VAL A 31 9.00 -8.75 -24.96
N ASP A 32 8.33 -7.79 -24.35
CA ASP A 32 7.78 -6.66 -25.09
C ASP A 32 8.87 -5.67 -25.51
N PHE A 33 9.87 -5.46 -24.67
CA PHE A 33 11.09 -4.73 -25.10
C PHE A 33 11.77 -5.42 -26.27
N ALA A 34 11.93 -6.76 -26.22
CA ALA A 34 12.56 -7.53 -27.29
C ALA A 34 11.81 -7.40 -28.64
N LYS A 35 10.47 -7.40 -28.59
CA LYS A 35 9.63 -7.16 -29.80
C LYS A 35 9.86 -5.79 -30.41
N VAL A 36 9.92 -4.75 -29.56
CA VAL A 36 10.03 -3.35 -30.03
C VAL A 36 11.45 -3.07 -30.54
N THR A 37 12.49 -3.60 -29.88
CA THR A 37 13.89 -3.39 -30.25
C THR A 37 14.39 -4.35 -31.30
N ASN A 38 13.62 -5.36 -31.66
CA ASN A 38 14.03 -6.46 -32.55
C ASN A 38 15.32 -7.18 -32.07
N ALA A 39 15.57 -7.19 -30.75
CA ALA A 39 16.70 -7.84 -30.12
C ALA A 39 16.31 -9.16 -29.45
N ALA A 40 17.27 -10.04 -29.19
CA ALA A 40 17.00 -11.28 -28.49
C ALA A 40 16.56 -11.02 -27.03
N PRO A 41 15.54 -11.73 -26.48
CA PRO A 41 15.10 -11.52 -25.09
C PRO A 41 16.21 -11.67 -24.05
N ALA A 42 17.20 -12.53 -24.30
CA ALA A 42 18.35 -12.71 -23.42
C ALA A 42 19.27 -11.47 -23.41
N GLU A 43 19.49 -10.85 -24.56
CA GLU A 43 20.28 -9.62 -24.69
C GLU A 43 19.57 -8.44 -24.00
N VAL A 44 18.27 -8.30 -24.20
CA VAL A 44 17.45 -7.31 -23.53
C VAL A 44 17.49 -7.49 -21.99
N ALA A 45 17.33 -8.73 -21.51
CA ALA A 45 17.40 -9.02 -20.09
C ALA A 45 18.75 -8.66 -19.46
N GLN A 46 19.83 -8.93 -20.20
CA GLN A 46 21.19 -8.58 -19.77
C GLN A 46 21.39 -7.05 -19.76
N ALA A 47 20.99 -6.36 -20.82
CA ALA A 47 21.10 -4.91 -20.93
C ALA A 47 20.31 -4.17 -19.82
N LEU A 48 19.08 -4.63 -19.48
CA LEU A 48 18.28 -4.07 -18.39
C LEU A 48 18.95 -4.25 -17.03
N LYS A 49 19.57 -5.39 -16.76
CA LYS A 49 20.34 -5.62 -15.52
C LYS A 49 21.57 -4.71 -15.44
N GLU A 50 22.31 -4.60 -16.53
CA GLU A 50 23.48 -3.71 -16.59
C GLU A 50 23.10 -2.24 -16.38
N LEU A 51 21.98 -1.77 -16.97
CA LEU A 51 21.45 -0.43 -16.71
C LEU A 51 21.07 -0.23 -15.23
N ALA A 52 20.41 -1.21 -14.60
CA ALA A 52 20.06 -1.13 -13.19
C ALA A 52 21.29 -1.03 -12.28
N GLU A 53 22.34 -1.81 -12.57
CA GLU A 53 23.61 -1.75 -11.87
C GLU A 53 24.34 -0.42 -12.12
N GLU A 54 24.33 0.06 -13.34
CA GLU A 54 24.93 1.33 -13.72
C GLU A 54 24.28 2.51 -12.98
N TYR A 55 22.95 2.58 -12.96
CA TYR A 55 22.24 3.64 -12.25
C TYR A 55 22.56 3.63 -10.75
N THR A 56 22.67 2.45 -10.16
CA THR A 56 23.07 2.29 -8.75
C THR A 56 24.51 2.76 -8.52
N ARG A 57 25.45 2.31 -9.35
CA ARG A 57 26.87 2.67 -9.25
C ARG A 57 27.11 4.17 -9.45
N CYS A 58 26.37 4.78 -10.39
CA CYS A 58 26.46 6.21 -10.67
C CYS A 58 25.64 7.09 -9.69
N ASN A 59 25.02 6.50 -8.68
CA ASN A 59 24.18 7.20 -7.69
C ASN A 59 23.16 8.15 -8.35
N ARG A 60 22.42 7.62 -9.35
CA ARG A 60 21.39 8.40 -10.04
C ARG A 60 20.21 8.69 -9.12
N GLY A 61 19.48 9.79 -9.35
CA GLY A 61 18.26 10.15 -8.61
C GLY A 61 17.05 9.25 -8.92
N PHE A 62 17.23 8.23 -9.76
CA PHE A 62 16.26 7.20 -10.12
C PHE A 62 16.93 5.82 -10.20
N GLN A 63 16.12 4.78 -10.15
CA GLN A 63 16.57 3.40 -10.22
C GLN A 63 15.67 2.59 -11.17
N LEU A 64 16.24 1.63 -11.85
CA LEU A 64 15.52 0.67 -12.67
C LEU A 64 15.25 -0.58 -11.83
N ARG A 65 13.97 -0.98 -11.71
CA ARG A 65 13.58 -2.16 -10.92
C ARG A 65 12.65 -3.06 -11.72
N GLU A 66 12.76 -4.34 -11.45
CA GLU A 66 11.82 -5.33 -11.92
C GLU A 66 10.63 -5.42 -10.95
N VAL A 67 9.41 -5.15 -11.44
CA VAL A 67 8.17 -5.15 -10.65
C VAL A 67 7.04 -5.76 -11.47
N ALA A 68 6.14 -6.47 -10.84
CA ALA A 68 4.98 -7.11 -11.50
C ALA A 68 5.35 -7.94 -12.75
N GLY A 69 6.55 -8.51 -12.79
CA GLY A 69 7.07 -9.29 -13.93
C GLY A 69 7.60 -8.46 -15.11
N GLY A 70 7.75 -7.16 -14.94
CA GLY A 70 8.33 -6.24 -15.93
C GLY A 70 9.32 -5.26 -15.30
N TRP A 71 9.88 -4.37 -16.11
CA TRP A 71 10.86 -3.37 -15.71
C TRP A 71 10.27 -1.97 -15.73
N ARG A 72 10.62 -1.15 -14.72
CA ARG A 72 10.14 0.22 -14.59
C ARG A 72 11.15 1.12 -13.87
N LEU A 73 11.16 2.40 -14.24
CA LEU A 73 11.92 3.44 -13.53
C LEU A 73 11.15 3.91 -12.28
N PHE A 74 11.90 4.06 -11.19
CA PHE A 74 11.42 4.65 -9.93
C PHE A 74 12.37 5.75 -9.48
N THR A 75 11.88 6.72 -8.74
CA THR A 75 12.72 7.68 -8.04
C THR A 75 13.56 6.97 -6.97
N HIS A 76 14.77 7.48 -6.73
CA HIS A 76 15.65 6.89 -5.71
C HIS A 76 15.08 7.11 -4.30
N PRO A 77 15.05 6.07 -3.43
CA PRO A 77 14.46 6.16 -2.09
C PRO A 77 15.03 7.26 -1.20
N ALA A 78 16.31 7.59 -1.35
CA ALA A 78 16.95 8.68 -0.62
C ALA A 78 16.30 10.06 -0.84
N HIS A 79 15.57 10.22 -1.94
CA HIS A 79 14.86 11.47 -2.28
C HIS A 79 13.37 11.42 -1.98
N HIS A 80 12.90 10.40 -1.22
CA HIS A 80 11.48 10.18 -0.96
C HIS A 80 10.78 11.42 -0.41
N GLN A 81 11.35 12.09 0.59
CA GLN A 81 10.73 13.27 1.19
C GLN A 81 10.59 14.40 0.15
N LEU A 82 11.67 14.73 -0.57
CA LEU A 82 11.66 15.76 -1.60
C LEU A 82 10.62 15.49 -2.70
N VAL A 83 10.58 14.25 -3.19
CA VAL A 83 9.61 13.83 -4.21
C VAL A 83 8.18 13.88 -3.67
N SER A 84 7.99 13.44 -2.42
CA SER A 84 6.71 13.49 -1.74
C SER A 84 6.18 14.92 -1.64
N ASP A 85 7.00 15.85 -1.18
CA ASP A 85 6.62 17.27 -1.02
C ASP A 85 6.28 17.89 -2.37
N PHE A 86 7.04 17.57 -3.41
CA PHE A 86 6.79 18.02 -4.77
C PHE A 86 5.47 17.49 -5.32
N VAL A 87 5.22 16.18 -5.18
CA VAL A 87 3.98 15.53 -5.70
C VAL A 87 2.75 15.93 -4.89
N LEU A 88 2.90 16.14 -3.56
CA LEU A 88 1.80 16.54 -2.70
C LEU A 88 1.22 17.91 -3.04
N SER A 89 2.02 18.77 -3.66
CA SER A 89 1.51 20.04 -4.19
C SER A 89 0.49 19.82 -5.33
N TRP A 90 0.44 18.62 -5.91
CA TRP A 90 -0.32 18.32 -7.14
C TRP A 90 -1.37 17.21 -6.98
N ASP A 91 -1.26 16.29 -6.02
CA ASP A 91 -2.19 15.16 -5.89
C ASP A 91 -2.71 14.93 -4.45
N THR A 92 -4.01 15.18 -4.25
CA THR A 92 -4.73 14.92 -2.99
C THR A 92 -5.22 13.47 -2.83
N ARG A 93 -4.84 12.54 -3.74
CA ARG A 93 -5.36 11.16 -3.81
C ARG A 93 -4.62 10.15 -2.93
N ARG A 94 -4.22 10.53 -1.73
CA ARG A 94 -3.63 9.58 -0.76
C ARG A 94 -4.67 8.56 -0.30
N LEU A 95 -4.22 7.33 -0.08
CA LEU A 95 -5.03 6.35 0.64
C LEU A 95 -5.13 6.79 2.10
N SER A 96 -6.35 6.75 2.65
CA SER A 96 -6.54 6.96 4.09
C SER A 96 -5.87 5.85 4.90
N GLN A 97 -5.61 6.09 6.18
CA GLN A 97 -5.06 5.08 7.09
C GLN A 97 -5.92 3.80 7.07
N ALA A 98 -7.25 3.92 7.14
CA ALA A 98 -8.17 2.79 7.05
C ALA A 98 -8.04 2.02 5.72
N ALA A 99 -7.77 2.72 4.60
CA ALA A 99 -7.56 2.09 3.31
C ALA A 99 -6.23 1.33 3.24
N LEU A 100 -5.15 1.89 3.79
CA LEU A 100 -3.85 1.22 3.88
C LEU A 100 -3.92 -0.04 4.74
N GLU A 101 -4.54 0.03 5.90
CA GLU A 101 -4.72 -1.13 6.80
C GLU A 101 -5.57 -2.22 6.14
N THR A 102 -6.68 -1.86 5.48
CA THR A 102 -7.53 -2.81 4.77
C THR A 102 -6.80 -3.45 3.60
N LEU A 103 -6.02 -2.66 2.85
CA LEU A 103 -5.21 -3.15 1.74
C LEU A 103 -4.12 -4.12 2.24
N ALA A 104 -3.47 -3.82 3.36
CA ALA A 104 -2.50 -4.71 3.99
C ALA A 104 -3.14 -6.05 4.39
N VAL A 105 -4.30 -6.03 5.06
CA VAL A 105 -5.02 -7.26 5.40
C VAL A 105 -5.30 -8.10 4.16
N ILE A 106 -5.78 -7.49 3.06
CA ILE A 106 -6.02 -8.22 1.81
C ILE A 106 -4.72 -8.78 1.23
N ALA A 107 -3.66 -7.98 1.19
CA ALA A 107 -2.37 -8.39 0.60
C ALA A 107 -1.76 -9.62 1.29
N TYR A 108 -1.84 -9.68 2.61
CA TYR A 108 -1.26 -10.77 3.39
C TYR A 108 -2.16 -12.01 3.53
N HIS A 109 -3.49 -11.85 3.41
CA HIS A 109 -4.45 -12.95 3.64
C HIS A 109 -5.22 -13.38 2.40
N GLN A 110 -4.86 -12.86 1.23
CA GLN A 110 -5.52 -13.24 -0.03
C GLN A 110 -5.32 -14.72 -0.39
N PRO A 111 -6.36 -15.39 -0.92
CA PRO A 111 -7.70 -14.86 -1.21
C PRO A 111 -8.56 -14.74 0.08
N VAL A 112 -9.22 -13.60 0.30
CA VAL A 112 -9.96 -13.30 1.53
C VAL A 112 -11.34 -12.72 1.23
N THR A 113 -12.36 -13.08 2.03
CA THR A 113 -13.72 -12.51 1.93
C THR A 113 -13.84 -11.19 2.68
N ARG A 114 -14.92 -10.43 2.43
CA ARG A 114 -15.25 -9.22 3.22
C ARG A 114 -15.38 -9.52 4.71
N GLU A 115 -15.99 -10.66 5.04
CA GLU A 115 -16.14 -11.09 6.42
C GLU A 115 -14.78 -11.42 7.06
N GLY A 116 -13.88 -12.08 6.32
CA GLY A 116 -12.50 -12.33 6.76
C GLY A 116 -11.73 -11.03 7.04
N VAL A 117 -11.86 -10.05 6.14
CA VAL A 117 -11.28 -8.71 6.37
C VAL A 117 -11.86 -8.05 7.61
N ARG A 118 -13.21 -8.10 7.79
CA ARG A 118 -13.89 -7.56 8.96
C ARG A 118 -13.43 -8.24 10.25
N ALA A 119 -13.25 -9.56 10.26
CA ALA A 119 -12.79 -10.31 11.43
C ALA A 119 -11.40 -9.87 11.89
N ILE A 120 -10.49 -9.57 10.95
CA ILE A 120 -9.14 -9.10 11.26
C ILE A 120 -9.15 -7.64 11.68
N ARG A 121 -9.90 -6.79 10.96
CA ARG A 121 -9.94 -5.35 11.19
C ARG A 121 -10.76 -4.94 12.43
N GLY A 122 -11.68 -5.79 12.89
CA GLY A 122 -12.63 -5.49 13.95
C GLY A 122 -13.75 -4.48 13.59
N VAL A 123 -13.73 -3.94 12.36
CA VAL A 123 -14.68 -2.92 11.88
C VAL A 123 -15.18 -3.24 10.47
N ASN A 124 -16.34 -2.69 10.10
CA ASN A 124 -16.84 -2.82 8.73
C ASN A 124 -15.94 -2.05 7.76
N SER A 125 -15.43 -2.75 6.77
CA SER A 125 -14.51 -2.22 5.74
C SER A 125 -15.10 -2.29 4.32
N ASP A 126 -16.39 -2.53 4.14
CA ASP A 126 -17.03 -2.74 2.83
C ASP A 126 -16.86 -1.54 1.89
N GLY A 127 -17.07 -0.33 2.38
CA GLY A 127 -16.86 0.89 1.61
C GLY A 127 -15.40 1.09 1.23
N VAL A 128 -14.48 0.72 2.12
CA VAL A 128 -13.04 0.81 1.87
C VAL A 128 -12.63 -0.19 0.80
N ILE A 129 -13.11 -1.44 0.85
CA ILE A 129 -12.85 -2.46 -0.18
C ILE A 129 -13.37 -1.99 -1.54
N SER A 130 -14.57 -1.39 -1.58
CA SER A 130 -15.12 -0.84 -2.81
C SER A 130 -14.26 0.27 -3.40
N SER A 131 -13.80 1.20 -2.56
CA SER A 131 -12.88 2.27 -2.99
C SER A 131 -11.53 1.74 -3.46
N LEU A 132 -10.98 0.70 -2.83
CA LEU A 132 -9.75 0.04 -3.28
C LEU A 132 -9.91 -0.67 -4.63
N ARG A 133 -11.11 -1.23 -4.91
CA ARG A 133 -11.45 -1.79 -6.23
C ARG A 133 -11.56 -0.72 -7.30
N GLU A 134 -12.23 0.41 -7.03
CA GLU A 134 -12.31 1.56 -7.94
C GLU A 134 -10.92 2.11 -8.29
N LYS A 135 -10.00 2.09 -7.32
CA LYS A 135 -8.59 2.46 -7.52
C LYS A 135 -7.75 1.36 -8.17
N ASN A 136 -8.37 0.23 -8.52
CA ASN A 136 -7.73 -0.94 -9.12
C ASN A 136 -6.54 -1.52 -8.32
N LEU A 137 -6.56 -1.35 -7.00
CA LEU A 137 -5.56 -1.97 -6.10
C LEU A 137 -5.98 -3.35 -5.63
N VAL A 138 -7.30 -3.60 -5.57
CA VAL A 138 -7.93 -4.87 -5.18
C VAL A 138 -8.87 -5.34 -6.30
N ARG A 139 -8.96 -6.65 -6.50
CA ARG A 139 -9.86 -7.28 -7.46
C ARG A 139 -10.55 -8.50 -6.86
N GLU A 140 -11.63 -8.93 -7.49
CA GLU A 140 -12.26 -10.22 -7.21
C GLU A 140 -11.42 -11.32 -7.85
N VAL A 141 -11.05 -12.34 -7.07
CA VAL A 141 -10.21 -13.46 -7.52
C VAL A 141 -10.95 -14.78 -7.57
N GLY A 142 -12.16 -14.85 -7.01
CA GLY A 142 -13.00 -16.04 -7.01
C GLY A 142 -14.19 -15.90 -6.09
N LYS A 143 -14.84 -17.04 -5.83
CA LYS A 143 -15.95 -17.19 -4.88
C LYS A 143 -15.70 -18.42 -4.00
N GLU A 144 -16.03 -18.32 -2.72
CA GLU A 144 -15.93 -19.41 -1.77
C GLU A 144 -17.13 -20.34 -1.92
N ALA A 145 -16.89 -21.61 -2.31
CA ALA A 145 -17.98 -22.55 -2.61
C ALA A 145 -18.80 -22.93 -1.36
N ASP A 146 -18.16 -23.03 -0.20
CA ASP A 146 -18.74 -23.59 1.02
C ASP A 146 -19.52 -22.57 1.87
N ARG A 147 -19.39 -21.26 1.58
CA ARG A 147 -20.05 -20.18 2.34
C ARG A 147 -20.90 -19.27 1.46
N GLY A 148 -21.89 -19.85 0.77
CA GLY A 148 -22.87 -19.08 0.02
C GLY A 148 -22.31 -18.27 -1.15
N GLN A 149 -21.21 -18.72 -1.77
CA GLN A 149 -20.51 -18.04 -2.87
C GLN A 149 -19.97 -16.64 -2.50
N ALA A 150 -19.49 -16.45 -1.28
CA ALA A 150 -18.86 -15.20 -0.86
C ALA A 150 -17.72 -14.84 -1.80
N ILE A 151 -17.65 -13.57 -2.20
CA ILE A 151 -16.62 -13.07 -3.11
C ILE A 151 -15.27 -13.06 -2.39
N LEU A 152 -14.25 -13.60 -3.06
CA LEU A 152 -12.87 -13.60 -2.63
C LEU A 152 -12.11 -12.44 -3.29
N TYR A 153 -11.38 -11.70 -2.50
CA TYR A 153 -10.58 -10.55 -2.91
C TYR A 153 -9.10 -10.85 -2.87
N GLY A 154 -8.36 -10.23 -3.78
CA GLY A 154 -6.90 -10.24 -3.84
C GLY A 154 -6.39 -8.95 -4.46
N THR A 155 -5.08 -8.76 -4.41
CA THR A 155 -4.40 -7.59 -5.00
C THR A 155 -4.25 -7.72 -6.51
N THR A 156 -3.87 -6.62 -7.16
CA THR A 156 -3.69 -6.52 -8.63
C THR A 156 -2.21 -6.35 -8.99
N ALA A 157 -1.89 -6.36 -10.28
CA ALA A 157 -0.56 -5.98 -10.77
C ALA A 157 -0.22 -4.52 -10.42
N LEU A 158 -1.21 -3.61 -10.50
CA LEU A 158 -1.03 -2.22 -10.11
C LEU A 158 -0.62 -2.07 -8.62
N PHE A 159 -1.13 -2.93 -7.73
CA PHE A 159 -0.66 -2.98 -6.35
C PHE A 159 0.83 -3.29 -6.31
N LEU A 160 1.29 -4.34 -6.99
CA LEU A 160 2.71 -4.70 -7.03
C LEU A 160 3.58 -3.55 -7.57
N GLU A 161 3.15 -2.91 -8.65
CA GLU A 161 3.83 -1.75 -9.22
C GLU A 161 3.92 -0.58 -8.25
N ARG A 162 2.82 -0.22 -7.60
CA ARG A 162 2.76 0.89 -6.65
C ARG A 162 3.64 0.69 -5.41
N PHE A 163 3.77 -0.56 -4.99
CA PHE A 163 4.61 -0.94 -3.84
C PHE A 163 6.02 -1.39 -4.26
N GLY A 164 6.32 -1.40 -5.56
CA GLY A 164 7.63 -1.73 -6.11
C GLY A 164 8.03 -3.19 -5.88
N LEU A 165 7.06 -4.11 -5.91
CA LEU A 165 7.23 -5.53 -5.69
C LEU A 165 7.23 -6.29 -7.02
N LYS A 166 8.10 -7.29 -7.17
CA LYS A 166 8.05 -8.24 -8.31
C LYS A 166 6.87 -9.19 -8.19
N SER A 167 6.60 -9.62 -6.96
CA SER A 167 5.53 -10.56 -6.63
C SER A 167 5.14 -10.42 -5.16
N LEU A 168 4.02 -11.04 -4.78
CA LEU A 168 3.57 -11.09 -3.38
C LEU A 168 4.58 -11.74 -2.42
N ARG A 169 5.51 -12.54 -2.93
CA ARG A 169 6.55 -13.19 -2.11
C ARG A 169 7.59 -12.21 -1.57
N GLU A 170 7.65 -11.01 -2.15
CA GLU A 170 8.53 -9.94 -1.67
C GLU A 170 7.87 -9.08 -0.58
N LEU A 171 6.64 -9.36 -0.19
CA LEU A 171 6.06 -8.75 1.00
C LEU A 171 6.90 -9.14 2.23
N PRO A 172 7.29 -8.18 3.06
CA PRO A 172 8.01 -8.47 4.29
C PRO A 172 7.22 -9.45 5.18
N PRO A 173 7.85 -10.39 5.86
CA PRO A 173 7.15 -11.31 6.75
C PRO A 173 6.47 -10.55 7.89
N LEU A 174 5.29 -11.02 8.33
CA LEU A 174 4.52 -10.37 9.40
C LEU A 174 5.28 -10.33 10.73
N GLU A 175 6.17 -11.28 10.94
CA GLU A 175 7.03 -11.40 12.12
C GLU A 175 7.95 -10.18 12.30
N ASP A 176 8.36 -9.55 11.19
CA ASP A 176 9.22 -8.35 11.22
C ASP A 176 8.48 -7.12 11.79
N PHE A 177 7.15 -7.15 11.80
CA PHE A 177 6.30 -6.10 12.36
C PHE A 177 5.71 -6.47 13.72
N ALA A 178 6.00 -7.68 14.22
CA ALA A 178 5.57 -8.07 15.55
C ALA A 178 6.29 -7.18 16.58
N PRO A 179 5.55 -6.62 17.57
CA PRO A 179 6.20 -5.90 18.66
C PRO A 179 7.23 -6.81 19.33
N ASP A 180 8.42 -6.27 19.59
CA ASP A 180 9.42 -6.98 20.40
C ASP A 180 8.89 -7.27 21.83
N GLU A 181 9.60 -8.08 22.60
CA GLU A 181 9.12 -8.48 23.91
C GLU A 181 9.00 -7.29 24.88
N GLU A 182 9.83 -6.26 24.73
CA GLU A 182 9.77 -5.04 25.51
C GLU A 182 8.49 -4.24 25.19
N SER A 183 8.18 -4.08 23.91
CA SER A 183 6.93 -3.43 23.46
C SER A 183 5.69 -4.25 23.88
N LYS A 184 5.73 -5.57 23.81
CA LYS A 184 4.64 -6.43 24.28
C LYS A 184 4.42 -6.31 25.79
N GLN A 185 5.50 -6.21 26.57
CA GLN A 185 5.42 -6.01 28.01
C GLN A 185 4.84 -4.64 28.35
N PHE A 186 5.29 -3.58 27.69
CA PHE A 186 4.74 -2.24 27.82
C PHE A 186 3.24 -2.17 27.48
N ILE A 187 2.82 -2.85 26.40
CA ILE A 187 1.41 -2.93 26.01
C ILE A 187 0.59 -3.68 27.07
N ARG A 188 1.12 -4.81 27.60
CA ARG A 188 0.46 -5.56 28.66
C ARG A 188 0.29 -4.74 29.93
N GLU A 189 1.32 -4.01 30.34
CA GLU A 189 1.27 -3.15 31.53
C GLU A 189 0.24 -2.04 31.36
N ARG A 190 0.19 -1.41 30.18
CA ARG A 190 -0.82 -0.38 29.90
C ARG A 190 -2.26 -0.94 29.83
N LEU A 191 -2.44 -2.12 29.28
CA LEU A 191 -3.76 -2.77 29.22
C LEU A 191 -4.19 -3.34 30.59
N SER A 192 -3.27 -3.83 31.40
CA SER A 192 -3.56 -4.33 32.74
C SER A 192 -3.75 -3.20 33.78
N GLY A 193 -3.15 -2.04 33.55
CA GLY A 193 -3.32 -0.84 34.38
C GLY A 193 -4.62 -0.07 34.09
N ARG A 194 -5.32 -0.38 33.01
CA ARG A 194 -6.68 0.07 32.76
C ARG A 194 -7.68 -0.95 33.33
N SER A 195 -7.78 -0.98 34.65
CA SER A 195 -8.97 -1.54 35.28
C SER A 195 -10.18 -0.76 34.77
N PHE A 196 -11.11 -1.43 34.11
CA PHE A 196 -12.35 -0.87 33.55
C PHE A 196 -13.27 -0.25 34.64
N THR A 197 -12.89 -0.39 35.89
CA THR A 197 -13.57 0.15 37.07
C THR A 197 -13.27 1.61 37.34
N SER A 198 -12.07 2.14 37.04
CA SER A 198 -11.76 3.55 37.33
C SER A 198 -12.44 4.53 36.37
N THR A 199 -12.67 4.12 35.13
CA THR A 199 -13.30 5.01 34.12
C THR A 199 -14.81 5.11 34.29
N LEU A 200 -15.46 4.14 34.94
CA LEU A 200 -16.89 4.20 35.26
C LEU A 200 -17.13 4.96 36.58
N GLU A 201 -16.20 4.96 37.51
CA GLU A 201 -16.26 5.73 38.74
C GLU A 201 -15.99 7.22 38.49
N GLU A 202 -14.96 7.57 37.66
CA GLU A 202 -14.73 8.95 37.21
C GLU A 202 -15.90 9.53 36.39
N ALA A 203 -16.49 8.72 35.49
CA ALA A 203 -17.65 9.14 34.69
C ALA A 203 -18.94 9.24 35.51
N ALA A 204 -19.04 8.55 36.65
CA ALA A 204 -20.19 8.67 37.57
C ALA A 204 -20.04 9.86 38.49
N GLU A 205 -18.84 10.24 38.91
CA GLU A 205 -18.59 11.45 39.71
C GLU A 205 -18.80 12.72 38.88
N ASP A 206 -18.44 12.77 37.61
CA ASP A 206 -18.69 13.90 36.71
C ASP A 206 -20.21 14.11 36.46
N ILE A 207 -21.01 13.05 36.44
CA ILE A 207 -22.49 13.14 36.25
C ILE A 207 -23.18 13.63 37.52
N ASP A 208 -22.68 13.28 38.68
CA ASP A 208 -23.26 13.75 39.95
C ASP A 208 -22.89 15.22 40.24
N ASP A 209 -21.69 15.68 39.85
CA ASP A 209 -21.31 17.08 39.94
C ASP A 209 -22.11 17.99 38.99
N GLU A 210 -22.37 17.56 37.75
CA GLU A 210 -23.24 18.30 36.80
C GLU A 210 -24.68 18.35 37.30
N ARG A 211 -25.18 17.30 37.96
CA ARG A 211 -26.52 17.25 38.48
C ARG A 211 -26.71 18.13 39.73
N SER A 212 -25.65 18.29 40.54
CA SER A 212 -25.61 19.21 41.68
C SER A 212 -25.61 20.68 41.27
N LEU A 213 -24.93 21.01 40.13
CA LEU A 213 -24.88 22.36 39.59
C LEU A 213 -26.19 22.83 38.90
N LEU A 214 -27.06 21.89 38.48
CA LEU A 214 -28.33 22.15 37.81
C LEU A 214 -29.52 22.15 38.80
N GLY A 215 -29.32 21.75 40.07
CA GLY A 215 -30.36 21.63 41.08
C GLY A 215 -30.76 22.95 41.81
N ASP A 216 -29.93 23.99 41.75
CA ASP A 216 -30.15 25.21 42.52
C ASP A 216 -30.76 26.41 41.76
N SER A 217 -31.31 26.20 40.56
CA SER A 217 -31.85 27.31 39.74
C SER A 217 -33.38 27.29 39.50
N TYR A 218 -34.14 26.44 40.20
CA TYR A 218 -35.61 26.44 40.09
C TYR A 218 -36.28 26.45 41.48
N ASP A 219 -36.11 27.54 42.21
CA ASP A 219 -37.08 27.93 43.23
C ASP A 219 -37.03 29.44 43.42
N THR A 220 -38.09 30.06 43.12
CA THR A 220 -38.65 31.38 43.44
C THR A 220 -39.17 32.14 42.23
N GLN A 221 -40.45 31.99 41.96
CA GLN A 221 -41.42 33.07 41.69
C GLN A 221 -42.80 32.52 41.46
N GLU A 222 -43.48 32.25 42.55
CA GLU A 222 -44.95 32.41 42.63
C GLU A 222 -45.26 33.25 43.91
N ASP A 223 -45.95 34.35 43.67
CA ASP A 223 -46.78 35.18 44.51
C ASP A 223 -46.47 36.69 44.39
N ALA A 224 -47.26 37.38 43.56
CA ALA A 224 -47.99 38.61 43.82
C ALA A 224 -48.68 39.09 42.54
#